data_a578218687353a5d22e24a036eda1e4f
#
_entry.id   a578218687353a5d22e24a036eda1e4f
#
_cell.length_a   1.000
_cell.length_b   1.000
_cell.length_c   1.000
_cell.angle_alpha   90.00
_cell.angle_beta   90.00
_cell.angle_gamma   90.00
#
_symmetry.space_group_name_H-M   'P 1'
#
loop_
_entity.id
_entity.type
_entity.pdbx_description
1 polymer ?
#
loop_
_entity_poly.entity_id
_entity_poly.type
_entity_poly.pdbx_seq_one_letter_code
_entity_poly.pdbx_strand_id
1 'polypeptide(L)'
;PMNSSAASDVYKRQRLFNIIGPNQSSEFGMVVPKFVEAAIDNNDITIHGTGEQTRSFTWVGDVVNYFRELALLEPYGEIFNIGQPEEISIKNLAELIITKTNSSSKVEFISHEQEYGKAFEDPMRRTPSIEKIVSLTGIKPSKKLDEMIEEIVNYKLNLKK
;
A
#
# COMPACT_ATOMS: atom_id res chain seq x y z
N PRO A 1 13.18 38.33 -7.74
CA PRO A 1 12.92 36.90 -7.96
C PRO A 1 13.32 36.14 -6.70
N MET A 2 12.32 35.47 -6.06
CA MET A 2 12.64 34.57 -4.97
C MET A 2 13.54 33.46 -5.51
N ASN A 3 14.74 33.33 -4.95
CA ASN A 3 15.66 32.27 -5.32
C ASN A 3 15.01 30.93 -5.13
N SER A 4 15.07 30.04 -6.11
CA SER A 4 14.51 28.70 -6.11
C SER A 4 15.00 27.83 -4.92
N SER A 5 16.14 28.18 -4.31
CA SER A 5 16.65 27.54 -3.10
C SER A 5 15.81 27.85 -1.85
N ALA A 6 15.32 29.10 -1.70
CA ALA A 6 14.46 29.46 -0.56
C ALA A 6 13.08 28.80 -0.64
N ALA A 7 12.58 28.54 -1.85
CA ALA A 7 11.33 27.80 -2.04
C ALA A 7 11.47 26.31 -1.69
N SER A 8 12.66 25.71 -1.85
CA SER A 8 12.87 24.29 -1.54
C SER A 8 12.90 23.99 -0.03
N ASP A 9 13.24 24.96 0.80
CA ASP A 9 13.28 24.81 2.28
C ASP A 9 11.89 24.85 2.92
N VAL A 10 10.87 25.29 2.17
CA VAL A 10 9.46 25.34 2.60
C VAL A 10 8.75 24.03 2.33
N TYR A 11 9.29 23.13 1.46
CA TYR A 11 8.61 21.92 1.08
C TYR A 11 8.80 20.79 2.10
N LYS A 12 7.67 20.28 2.59
CA LYS A 12 7.56 19.06 3.37
C LYS A 12 7.70 17.87 2.42
N ARG A 13 8.58 16.92 2.72
CA ARG A 13 8.75 15.71 1.92
C ARG A 13 8.07 14.54 2.61
N GLN A 14 7.08 13.95 1.98
CA GLN A 14 6.42 12.75 2.46
C GLN A 14 6.89 11.54 1.63
N ARG A 15 7.32 10.48 2.33
CA ARG A 15 7.59 9.19 1.73
C ARG A 15 6.41 8.27 2.03
N LEU A 16 5.65 7.94 1.00
CA LEU A 16 4.45 7.12 1.09
C LEU A 16 4.79 5.64 0.91
N PHE A 17 4.22 4.79 1.76
CA PHE A 17 4.43 3.34 1.72
C PHE A 17 3.12 2.62 1.39
N ASN A 18 3.07 1.99 0.19
CA ASN A 18 2.01 1.13 -0.34
C ASN A 18 0.60 1.55 0.11
N ILE A 19 0.15 2.71 -0.34
CA ILE A 19 -1.19 3.22 -0.02
C ILE A 19 -2.22 2.33 -0.70
N ILE A 20 -3.25 1.94 0.06
CA ILE A 20 -4.40 1.18 -0.43
C ILE A 20 -5.71 1.84 -0.01
N GLY A 21 -6.74 1.63 -0.82
CA GLY A 21 -8.08 2.13 -0.54
C GLY A 21 -9.07 1.81 -1.67
N PRO A 22 -10.36 2.10 -1.46
CA PRO A 22 -11.38 1.98 -2.50
C PRO A 22 -11.00 2.79 -3.75
N ASN A 23 -11.46 2.36 -4.91
CA ASN A 23 -11.26 3.04 -6.19
C ASN A 23 -9.79 3.09 -6.69
N GLN A 24 -8.88 2.30 -6.12
CA GLN A 24 -7.53 2.15 -6.65
C GLN A 24 -7.55 1.34 -7.95
N SER A 25 -6.84 1.83 -9.01
CA SER A 25 -6.72 1.13 -10.28
C SER A 25 -5.76 -0.06 -10.19
N SER A 26 -6.11 -1.15 -10.88
CA SER A 26 -5.24 -2.33 -11.07
C SER A 26 -4.24 -2.16 -12.23
N GLU A 27 -4.41 -1.14 -13.08
CA GLU A 27 -3.62 -0.95 -14.31
C GLU A 27 -2.13 -0.69 -14.06
N PHE A 28 -1.79 -0.07 -12.92
CA PHE A 28 -0.43 0.38 -12.61
C PHE A 28 0.39 -0.63 -11.77
N GLY A 29 0.09 -1.93 -11.86
CA GLY A 29 0.89 -2.97 -11.20
C GLY A 29 0.72 -3.06 -9.68
N MET A 30 -0.29 -2.39 -9.11
CA MET A 30 -0.56 -2.43 -7.67
C MET A 30 -1.12 -3.79 -7.25
N VAL A 31 -0.47 -4.45 -6.29
CA VAL A 31 -0.76 -5.84 -5.90
C VAL A 31 -2.18 -6.02 -5.35
N VAL A 32 -2.63 -5.15 -4.43
CA VAL A 32 -3.95 -5.30 -3.78
C VAL A 32 -5.11 -5.21 -4.76
N PRO A 33 -5.25 -4.17 -5.62
CA PRO A 33 -6.37 -4.12 -6.55
C PRO A 33 -6.33 -5.26 -7.58
N LYS A 34 -5.15 -5.70 -8.04
CA LYS A 34 -5.02 -6.87 -8.94
C LYS A 34 -5.53 -8.15 -8.28
N PHE A 35 -5.11 -8.42 -7.04
CA PHE A 35 -5.53 -9.62 -6.32
C PHE A 35 -7.02 -9.60 -6.00
N VAL A 36 -7.57 -8.44 -5.60
CA VAL A 36 -9.00 -8.28 -5.33
C VAL A 36 -9.83 -8.52 -6.58
N GLU A 37 -9.44 -7.95 -7.73
CA GLU A 37 -10.14 -8.13 -8.99
C GLU A 37 -10.08 -9.59 -9.45
N ALA A 38 -8.90 -10.23 -9.43
CA ALA A 38 -8.75 -11.64 -9.77
C ALA A 38 -9.64 -12.52 -8.88
N ALA A 39 -9.61 -12.30 -7.56
CA ALA A 39 -10.39 -13.08 -6.61
C ALA A 39 -11.91 -12.89 -6.79
N ILE A 40 -12.39 -11.67 -7.00
CA ILE A 40 -13.82 -11.41 -7.26
C ILE A 40 -14.29 -12.12 -8.54
N ASP A 41 -13.42 -12.23 -9.55
CA ASP A 41 -13.73 -12.89 -10.82
C ASP A 41 -13.45 -14.40 -10.80
N ASN A 42 -13.05 -14.97 -9.65
CA ASN A 42 -12.61 -16.35 -9.49
C ASN A 42 -11.48 -16.76 -10.44
N ASN A 43 -10.66 -15.81 -10.85
CA ASN A 43 -9.42 -16.04 -11.59
C ASN A 43 -8.28 -16.34 -10.61
N ASP A 44 -7.32 -17.15 -11.04
CA ASP A 44 -6.15 -17.46 -10.22
C ASP A 44 -5.30 -16.21 -9.96
N ILE A 45 -4.74 -16.15 -8.75
CA ILE A 45 -3.90 -15.02 -8.31
C ILE A 45 -2.44 -15.36 -8.59
N THR A 46 -1.82 -14.59 -9.48
CA THR A 46 -0.41 -14.75 -9.84
C THR A 46 0.49 -13.99 -8.87
N ILE A 47 1.44 -14.68 -8.27
CA ILE A 47 2.50 -14.12 -7.41
C ILE A 47 3.85 -14.27 -8.10
N HIS A 48 4.59 -13.14 -8.22
CA HIS A 48 5.94 -13.15 -8.74
C HIS A 48 6.94 -13.51 -7.64
N GLY A 49 7.83 -14.47 -7.94
CA GLY A 49 8.79 -15.02 -6.99
C GLY A 49 8.15 -16.02 -6.01
N THR A 50 8.69 -16.08 -4.80
CA THR A 50 8.25 -17.05 -3.77
C THR A 50 7.02 -16.60 -2.98
N GLY A 51 6.68 -15.31 -3.05
CA GLY A 51 5.62 -14.73 -2.22
C GLY A 51 5.99 -14.47 -0.76
N GLU A 52 7.23 -14.79 -0.37
CA GLU A 52 7.73 -14.57 1.00
C GLU A 52 8.14 -13.11 1.27
N GLN A 53 8.32 -12.32 0.22
CA GLN A 53 8.60 -10.88 0.38
C GLN A 53 7.47 -10.20 1.14
N THR A 54 7.86 -9.36 2.14
CA THR A 54 6.90 -8.68 3.01
C THR A 54 6.68 -7.23 2.60
N ARG A 55 5.46 -6.76 2.76
CA ARG A 55 5.07 -5.36 2.54
C ARG A 55 4.17 -4.91 3.66
N SER A 56 4.21 -3.61 3.94
CA SER A 56 3.22 -2.94 4.77
C SER A 56 2.25 -2.16 3.88
N PHE A 57 1.00 -2.07 4.29
CA PHE A 57 -0.05 -1.39 3.53
C PHE A 57 -0.69 -0.31 4.37
N THR A 58 -0.86 0.88 3.79
CA THR A 58 -1.33 2.08 4.48
C THR A 58 -2.72 2.45 4.00
N TRP A 59 -3.63 2.69 4.93
CA TRP A 59 -4.98 3.15 4.59
C TRP A 59 -4.96 4.58 4.02
N VAL A 60 -5.63 4.79 2.90
CA VAL A 60 -5.68 6.10 2.24
C VAL A 60 -6.25 7.20 3.13
N GLY A 61 -7.23 6.88 3.99
CA GLY A 61 -7.80 7.84 4.95
C GLY A 61 -6.80 8.33 5.98
N ASP A 62 -5.89 7.45 6.44
CA ASP A 62 -4.81 7.85 7.35
C ASP A 62 -3.82 8.78 6.64
N VAL A 63 -3.51 8.52 5.37
CA VAL A 63 -2.64 9.40 4.58
C VAL A 63 -3.23 10.81 4.47
N VAL A 64 -4.53 10.92 4.20
CA VAL A 64 -5.25 12.21 4.14
C VAL A 64 -5.18 12.94 5.49
N ASN A 65 -5.39 12.22 6.61
CA ASN A 65 -5.29 12.79 7.96
C ASN A 65 -3.87 13.29 8.25
N TYR A 66 -2.83 12.52 7.92
CA TYR A 66 -1.45 12.95 8.08
C TYR A 66 -1.14 14.19 7.24
N PHE A 67 -1.61 14.25 5.99
CA PHE A 67 -1.41 15.42 5.14
C PHE A 67 -2.06 16.68 5.70
N ARG A 68 -3.30 16.54 6.23
CA ARG A 68 -4.01 17.65 6.88
C ARG A 68 -3.23 18.19 8.07
N GLU A 69 -2.77 17.32 8.98
CA GLU A 69 -2.02 17.76 10.16
C GLU A 69 -0.66 18.35 9.79
N LEU A 70 0.08 17.75 8.84
CA LEU A 70 1.33 18.33 8.37
C LEU A 70 1.13 19.69 7.69
N ALA A 71 -0.02 19.93 7.07
CA ALA A 71 -0.36 21.25 6.52
C ALA A 71 -0.59 22.28 7.62
N LEU A 72 -1.23 21.89 8.73
CA LEU A 72 -1.53 22.78 9.85
C LEU A 72 -0.31 23.06 10.74
N LEU A 73 0.53 22.04 10.98
CA LEU A 73 1.69 22.14 11.89
C LEU A 73 2.92 22.79 11.25
N GLU A 74 2.94 22.88 9.91
CA GLU A 74 4.00 23.55 9.14
C GLU A 74 5.45 23.13 9.50
N PRO A 75 5.79 21.83 9.61
CA PRO A 75 7.14 21.37 9.90
C PRO A 75 8.05 21.54 8.67
N TYR A 76 8.61 22.72 8.51
CA TYR A 76 9.44 23.06 7.35
C TYR A 76 10.73 22.24 7.27
N GLY A 77 11.15 21.89 6.04
CA GLY A 77 12.41 21.20 5.76
C GLY A 77 12.47 19.74 6.19
N GLU A 78 11.39 19.20 6.75
CA GLU A 78 11.36 17.87 7.36
C GLU A 78 10.88 16.77 6.40
N ILE A 79 11.40 15.55 6.60
CA ILE A 79 11.00 14.36 5.86
C ILE A 79 10.21 13.44 6.80
N PHE A 80 9.04 12.99 6.34
CA PHE A 80 8.16 12.06 7.07
C PHE A 80 7.88 10.82 6.26
N ASN A 81 8.04 9.65 6.88
CA ASN A 81 7.48 8.42 6.34
C ASN A 81 6.01 8.35 6.76
N ILE A 82 5.14 8.07 5.79
CA ILE A 82 3.71 7.83 6.01
C ILE A 82 3.44 6.38 5.61
N GLY A 83 3.08 5.57 6.59
CA GLY A 83 2.91 4.14 6.42
C GLY A 83 2.27 3.47 7.62
N GLN A 84 2.23 2.15 7.57
CA GLN A 84 1.86 1.28 8.68
C GLN A 84 3.01 0.30 8.93
N PRO A 85 3.42 0.06 10.19
CA PRO A 85 4.54 -0.82 10.50
C PRO A 85 4.20 -2.32 10.40
N GLU A 86 2.91 -2.68 10.37
CA GLU A 86 2.46 -4.05 10.26
C GLU A 86 2.78 -4.63 8.88
N GLU A 87 3.45 -5.77 8.85
CA GLU A 87 3.90 -6.43 7.63
C GLU A 87 3.08 -7.67 7.33
N ILE A 88 2.91 -7.96 6.06
CA ILE A 88 2.34 -9.21 5.56
C ILE A 88 3.15 -9.71 4.37
N SER A 89 3.33 -11.04 4.24
CA SER A 89 3.90 -11.61 3.02
C SER A 89 2.90 -11.51 1.86
N ILE A 90 3.40 -11.43 0.63
CA ILE A 90 2.53 -11.36 -0.56
C ILE A 90 1.65 -12.61 -0.67
N LYS A 91 2.18 -13.77 -0.27
CA LYS A 91 1.42 -15.02 -0.20
C LYS A 91 0.25 -14.91 0.78
N ASN A 92 0.50 -14.49 2.02
CA ASN A 92 -0.56 -14.36 3.04
C ASN A 92 -1.58 -13.27 2.66
N LEU A 93 -1.15 -12.22 1.96
CA LEU A 93 -2.06 -11.21 1.41
C LEU A 93 -3.02 -11.82 0.39
N ALA A 94 -2.55 -12.66 -0.52
CA ALA A 94 -3.39 -13.35 -1.49
C ALA A 94 -4.40 -14.27 -0.78
N GLU A 95 -3.96 -15.07 0.19
CA GLU A 95 -4.82 -15.95 0.99
C GLU A 95 -5.89 -15.17 1.77
N LEU A 96 -5.53 -14.02 2.35
CA LEU A 96 -6.46 -13.12 3.03
C LEU A 96 -7.55 -12.63 2.06
N ILE A 97 -7.15 -12.18 0.86
CA ILE A 97 -8.08 -11.66 -0.16
C ILE A 97 -9.01 -12.77 -0.66
N ILE A 98 -8.50 -13.98 -0.95
CA ILE A 98 -9.32 -15.14 -1.33
C ILE A 98 -10.36 -15.43 -0.26
N THR A 99 -9.97 -15.41 1.01
CA THR A 99 -10.88 -15.63 2.14
C THR A 99 -11.95 -14.55 2.23
N LYS A 100 -11.57 -13.26 2.12
CA LYS A 100 -12.51 -12.12 2.21
C LYS A 100 -13.49 -12.04 1.04
N THR A 101 -13.12 -12.58 -0.13
CA THR A 101 -14.00 -12.62 -1.32
C THR A 101 -14.81 -13.90 -1.42
N ASN A 102 -14.59 -14.89 -0.56
CA ASN A 102 -15.13 -16.27 -0.70
C ASN A 102 -14.84 -16.86 -2.10
N SER A 103 -13.67 -16.56 -2.65
CA SER A 103 -13.29 -16.96 -4.00
C SER A 103 -12.79 -18.40 -4.07
N SER A 104 -12.99 -19.03 -5.23
CA SER A 104 -12.38 -20.33 -5.59
C SER A 104 -11.00 -20.20 -6.23
N SER A 105 -10.46 -19.00 -6.34
CA SER A 105 -9.14 -18.69 -6.90
C SER A 105 -8.02 -19.47 -6.21
N LYS A 106 -7.03 -19.88 -6.98
CA LYS A 106 -5.79 -20.49 -6.48
C LYS A 106 -4.65 -19.49 -6.60
N VAL A 107 -3.60 -19.72 -5.82
CA VAL A 107 -2.35 -18.96 -5.92
C VAL A 107 -1.41 -19.69 -6.85
N GLU A 108 -0.96 -19.00 -7.90
CA GLU A 108 0.06 -19.45 -8.84
C GLU A 108 1.35 -18.64 -8.68
N PHE A 109 2.50 -19.32 -8.68
CA PHE A 109 3.81 -18.69 -8.55
C PHE A 109 4.52 -18.68 -9.90
N ILE A 110 4.98 -17.48 -10.30
CA ILE A 110 5.75 -17.28 -11.54
C ILE A 110 7.13 -16.71 -11.17
N SER A 111 8.20 -17.21 -11.80
CA SER A 111 9.54 -16.69 -11.52
C SER A 111 9.70 -15.25 -12.03
N HIS A 112 10.43 -14.41 -11.29
CA HIS A 112 10.73 -13.03 -11.70
C HIS A 112 11.48 -12.98 -13.05
N GLU A 113 12.32 -13.97 -13.35
CA GLU A 113 13.09 -14.02 -14.59
C GLU A 113 12.21 -14.12 -15.85
N GLN A 114 11.03 -14.73 -15.74
CA GLN A 114 10.10 -14.91 -16.86
C GLN A 114 9.43 -13.59 -17.27
N GLU A 115 9.25 -12.63 -16.36
CA GLU A 115 8.52 -11.40 -16.63
C GLU A 115 9.39 -10.14 -16.70
N TYR A 116 10.40 -10.03 -15.82
CA TYR A 116 11.20 -8.79 -15.68
C TYR A 116 12.68 -8.95 -16.10
N GLY A 117 13.10 -10.16 -16.48
CA GLY A 117 14.50 -10.47 -16.80
C GLY A 117 15.41 -10.57 -15.58
N LYS A 118 16.68 -10.95 -15.80
CA LYS A 118 17.66 -11.30 -14.75
C LYS A 118 18.11 -10.17 -13.84
N ALA A 119 17.76 -8.91 -14.12
CA ALA A 119 18.27 -7.74 -13.39
C ALA A 119 17.29 -7.18 -12.36
N PHE A 120 16.12 -7.77 -12.17
CA PHE A 120 15.13 -7.25 -11.23
C PHE A 120 15.27 -7.91 -9.85
N GLU A 121 15.71 -7.12 -8.87
CA GLU A 121 15.71 -7.51 -7.45
C GLU A 121 14.54 -6.84 -6.73
N ASP A 122 13.55 -7.63 -6.28
CA ASP A 122 12.51 -7.15 -5.40
C ASP A 122 12.99 -7.22 -3.94
N PRO A 123 13.06 -6.08 -3.20
CA PRO A 123 13.49 -6.12 -1.81
C PRO A 123 12.63 -7.05 -0.97
N MET A 124 13.24 -7.97 -0.22
CA MET A 124 12.52 -8.93 0.62
C MET A 124 11.67 -8.24 1.69
N ARG A 125 12.09 -7.08 2.18
CA ARG A 125 11.40 -6.33 3.23
C ARG A 125 11.33 -4.84 2.91
N ARG A 126 10.13 -4.24 3.09
CA ARG A 126 9.93 -2.81 2.88
C ARG A 126 8.89 -2.27 3.87
N THR A 127 9.37 -1.80 5.03
CA THR A 127 8.54 -1.33 6.15
C THR A 127 9.01 0.03 6.63
N PRO A 128 8.13 1.02 6.82
CA PRO A 128 8.50 2.33 7.35
C PRO A 128 8.61 2.32 8.88
N SER A 129 9.54 3.10 9.44
CA SER A 129 9.35 3.67 10.78
C SER A 129 8.47 4.92 10.66
N ILE A 130 7.41 4.98 11.44
CA ILE A 130 6.45 6.10 11.50
C ILE A 130 6.54 6.87 12.82
N GLU A 131 7.49 6.56 13.68
CA GLU A 131 7.62 7.17 15.01
C GLU A 131 7.65 8.69 14.95
N LYS A 132 8.38 9.25 13.99
CA LYS A 132 8.53 10.69 13.80
C LYS A 132 7.20 11.39 13.51
N ILE A 133 6.41 10.86 12.57
CA ILE A 133 5.12 11.47 12.22
C ILE A 133 4.09 11.28 13.34
N VAL A 134 4.08 10.12 14.00
CA VAL A 134 3.20 9.85 15.14
C VAL A 134 3.54 10.77 16.31
N SER A 135 4.83 10.98 16.61
CA SER A 135 5.25 11.88 17.68
C SER A 135 4.87 13.34 17.41
N LEU A 136 4.92 13.76 16.15
CA LEU A 136 4.55 15.13 15.78
C LEU A 136 3.04 15.35 15.77
N THR A 137 2.27 14.41 15.21
CA THR A 137 0.83 14.59 14.93
C THR A 137 -0.08 13.98 15.99
N GLY A 138 0.43 13.04 16.78
CA GLY A 138 -0.38 12.21 17.68
C GLY A 138 -1.26 11.17 16.96
N ILE A 139 -1.28 11.16 15.63
CA ILE A 139 -2.11 10.26 14.83
C ILE A 139 -1.42 8.89 14.72
N LYS A 140 -2.20 7.84 14.92
CA LYS A 140 -1.79 6.44 14.68
C LYS A 140 -2.62 5.85 13.54
N PRO A 141 -2.11 4.80 12.85
CA PRO A 141 -2.91 4.06 11.87
C PRO A 141 -4.27 3.65 12.44
N SER A 142 -5.34 3.91 11.70
CA SER A 142 -6.72 3.76 12.19
C SER A 142 -7.33 2.39 11.92
N LYS A 143 -6.82 1.66 10.92
CA LYS A 143 -7.37 0.38 10.48
C LYS A 143 -6.31 -0.71 10.44
N LYS A 144 -6.71 -1.95 10.75
CA LYS A 144 -5.93 -3.14 10.47
C LYS A 144 -6.06 -3.56 9.01
N LEU A 145 -5.11 -4.36 8.51
CA LEU A 145 -5.08 -4.74 7.09
C LEU A 145 -6.35 -5.51 6.66
N ASP A 146 -6.86 -6.40 7.50
CA ASP A 146 -8.07 -7.18 7.18
C ASP A 146 -9.31 -6.30 7.02
N GLU A 147 -9.45 -5.23 7.82
CA GLU A 147 -10.52 -4.23 7.70
C GLU A 147 -10.38 -3.41 6.41
N MET A 148 -9.13 -3.04 6.05
CA MET A 148 -8.85 -2.33 4.79
C MET A 148 -9.24 -3.18 3.57
N ILE A 149 -8.84 -4.46 3.56
CA ILE A 149 -9.15 -5.39 2.48
C ILE A 149 -10.65 -5.61 2.36
N GLU A 150 -11.35 -5.81 3.48
CA GLU A 150 -12.80 -5.97 3.50
C GLU A 150 -13.53 -4.76 2.91
N GLU A 151 -13.11 -3.55 3.25
CA GLU A 151 -13.70 -2.33 2.70
C GLU A 151 -13.44 -2.20 1.19
N ILE A 152 -12.22 -2.53 0.72
CA ILE A 152 -11.88 -2.51 -0.71
C ILE A 152 -12.72 -3.55 -1.48
N VAL A 153 -12.86 -4.78 -0.95
CA VAL A 153 -13.66 -5.84 -1.54
C VAL A 153 -15.12 -5.43 -1.64
N ASN A 154 -15.71 -4.93 -0.54
CA ASN A 154 -17.09 -4.47 -0.51
C ASN A 154 -17.35 -3.34 -1.52
N TYR A 155 -16.42 -2.38 -1.63
CA TYR A 155 -16.51 -1.32 -2.62
C TYR A 155 -16.53 -1.87 -4.06
N LYS A 156 -15.59 -2.76 -4.40
CA LYS A 156 -15.51 -3.37 -5.74
C LYS A 156 -16.74 -4.22 -6.07
N LEU A 157 -17.26 -5.00 -5.12
CA LEU A 157 -18.49 -5.78 -5.30
C LEU A 157 -19.73 -4.89 -5.55
N ASN A 158 -19.79 -3.72 -4.91
CA ASN A 158 -20.90 -2.78 -5.12
C ASN A 158 -20.84 -2.08 -6.49
N LEU A 159 -19.66 -1.92 -7.09
CA LEU A 159 -19.51 -1.39 -8.44
C LEU A 159 -19.93 -2.37 -9.54
N LYS A 160 -19.99 -3.68 -9.23
CA LYS A 160 -20.40 -4.74 -10.18
C LYS A 160 -21.90 -5.05 -10.15
N LYS A 161 -22.66 -4.44 -9.25
CA LYS A 161 -24.12 -4.52 -9.17
C LYS A 161 -24.79 -3.47 -10.06
#